data_872eccb8a9792742094d4b90c1da315b
#
_entry.id   872eccb8a9792742094d4b90c1da315b
#
_cell.length_a   1.000
_cell.length_b   1.000
_cell.length_c   1.000
_cell.angle_alpha   90.00
_cell.angle_beta   90.00
_cell.angle_gamma   90.00
#
_symmetry.space_group_name_H-M   'P 1'
#
loop_
_entity.id
_entity.type
_entity.pdbx_description
1 polymer ?
#
loop_
_entity_poly.entity_id
_entity_poly.type
_entity_poly.pdbx_seq_one_letter_code
_entity_poly.pdbx_strand_id
1 'polypeptide(L)'
;MKNKCLFVLLLALGCCHIQAQKSQKNPLPEALVRLNQKVDSESVSGVKRRPLIGISTDVSPKRTAVNTAYVQSVILSGGIPYMIPVTDNVEVLRQIVSRLDGIVFTGGEDIQPMYYGDLPYEKLEEVSPARDTFDLMVLKMAADRNIPILGICRGLQLMNVAFGGTLYQDLPTQHPSTVNHRQKESGTTPTHAVSIIKESKLAEITRQEVLQVNTFHHQAIRKLAPGFKVTAWAPDSVAEAIEAYPVRQMIGVQFHPEIFTAAGDTTMHKLFKFLVNKADTFNLAKDIHSRILSIDTHTDTPLWFKNGYSVGLRKDNMVSIPKMEEGKLDAQFLAAFIWQGKRDDASSQKAVESTTRLIQSIYDEVEQYKDFCGIALTEEDLIRLKREGKKAFFIGIENGYAIGKDLKNIAKYKQMGVNYITLCHSYDNDICHSSTHTEDATQGLTRFGREVVKEMNRLGIMIDVSHA
;
A
#
# COMPACT_ATOMS: atom_id res chain seq x y z
N MET A 1 -27.17 42.71 40.43
CA MET A 1 -26.88 42.38 41.84
C MET A 1 -27.23 40.92 42.10
N LYS A 2 -26.27 40.17 42.64
CA LYS A 2 -26.38 38.89 43.35
C LYS A 2 -26.98 37.70 42.59
N ASN A 3 -26.10 36.80 42.07
CA ASN A 3 -25.84 35.47 42.58
C ASN A 3 -24.74 34.77 41.74
N LYS A 4 -23.51 35.11 42.09
CA LYS A 4 -22.33 34.24 41.89
C LYS A 4 -22.00 33.70 43.29
N CYS A 5 -21.60 32.45 43.39
CA CYS A 5 -21.23 31.68 44.54
C CYS A 5 -22.30 30.72 45.05
N LEU A 6 -22.35 29.53 44.42
CA LEU A 6 -22.67 28.30 45.13
C LEU A 6 -22.38 27.05 44.27
N PHE A 7 -21.13 26.88 43.86
CA PHE A 7 -20.70 25.61 43.21
C PHE A 7 -19.24 25.19 43.53
N VAL A 8 -18.66 25.71 44.62
CA VAL A 8 -17.28 25.38 45.02
C VAL A 8 -17.19 24.74 46.43
N LEU A 9 -18.30 24.36 47.03
CA LEU A 9 -18.24 23.87 48.44
C LEU A 9 -18.85 22.46 48.64
N LEU A 10 -18.77 21.58 47.69
CA LEU A 10 -19.25 20.18 47.88
C LEU A 10 -18.23 19.10 47.42
N LEU A 11 -16.95 19.48 47.24
CA LEU A 11 -15.85 18.55 46.98
C LEU A 11 -14.84 18.41 48.10
N ALA A 12 -15.11 18.98 49.26
CA ALA A 12 -14.19 19.00 50.42
C ALA A 12 -14.60 18.17 51.63
N LEU A 13 -15.69 17.38 51.58
CA LEU A 13 -16.14 16.58 52.71
C LEU A 13 -16.32 15.08 52.42
N GLY A 14 -15.66 14.56 51.40
CA GLY A 14 -15.61 13.13 51.08
C GLY A 14 -14.27 12.45 51.37
N CYS A 15 -13.36 13.07 52.13
CA CYS A 15 -12.20 12.38 52.70
C CYS A 15 -12.62 11.57 53.93
N CYS A 16 -13.53 10.62 53.72
CA CYS A 16 -13.73 9.56 54.71
C CYS A 16 -12.48 8.68 54.76
N HIS A 17 -11.95 8.61 55.97
CA HIS A 17 -10.96 7.67 56.46
C HIS A 17 -11.02 6.30 55.77
N ILE A 18 -10.30 6.11 54.70
CA ILE A 18 -9.78 4.80 54.35
C ILE A 18 -8.59 4.62 55.28
N GLN A 19 -8.85 4.04 56.48
CA GLN A 19 -7.78 3.40 57.23
C GLN A 19 -7.11 2.43 56.30
N ALA A 20 -5.91 2.82 55.82
CA ALA A 20 -5.03 1.90 55.11
C ALA A 20 -4.75 0.76 56.12
N GLN A 21 -5.49 -0.34 55.96
CA GLN A 21 -4.99 -1.63 56.41
C GLN A 21 -3.61 -1.74 55.79
N LYS A 22 -2.56 -1.63 56.62
CA LYS A 22 -1.22 -2.06 56.28
C LYS A 22 -1.30 -3.56 55.95
N SER A 23 -1.69 -3.87 54.73
CA SER A 23 -1.44 -5.19 54.17
C SER A 23 0.06 -5.37 54.30
N GLN A 24 0.49 -6.32 55.09
CA GLN A 24 1.86 -6.82 55.01
C GLN A 24 2.05 -7.36 53.61
N LYS A 25 2.44 -6.47 52.69
CA LYS A 25 2.87 -6.91 51.35
C LYS A 25 4.13 -7.73 51.60
N ASN A 26 4.04 -9.02 51.41
CA ASN A 26 5.23 -9.84 51.27
C ASN A 26 6.13 -9.12 50.25
N PRO A 27 7.40 -8.90 50.56
CA PRO A 27 8.30 -8.22 49.61
C PRO A 27 8.30 -9.00 48.29
N LEU A 28 8.20 -8.30 47.15
CA LEU A 28 8.28 -8.92 45.85
C LEU A 28 9.61 -9.71 45.76
N PRO A 29 9.59 -10.89 45.11
CA PRO A 29 10.81 -11.62 44.82
C PRO A 29 11.82 -10.71 44.10
N GLU A 30 13.11 -10.83 44.46
CA GLU A 30 14.16 -9.97 43.89
C GLU A 30 14.19 -9.95 42.36
N ALA A 31 13.95 -11.10 41.72
CA ALA A 31 13.86 -11.22 40.24
C ALA A 31 12.74 -10.33 39.69
N LEU A 32 11.58 -10.26 40.33
CA LEU A 32 10.47 -9.40 39.91
C LEU A 32 10.76 -7.92 40.16
N VAL A 33 11.47 -7.58 41.25
CA VAL A 33 11.94 -6.21 41.49
C VAL A 33 12.88 -5.75 40.38
N ARG A 34 13.83 -6.60 39.97
CA ARG A 34 14.75 -6.28 38.86
C ARG A 34 14.02 -6.10 37.54
N LEU A 35 13.00 -6.92 37.23
CA LEU A 35 12.18 -6.78 36.03
C LEU A 35 11.40 -5.44 36.05
N ASN A 36 10.77 -5.11 37.17
CA ASN A 36 10.05 -3.84 37.30
C ASN A 36 11.00 -2.64 37.16
N GLN A 37 12.16 -2.68 37.79
CA GLN A 37 13.19 -1.64 37.62
C GLN A 37 13.63 -1.47 36.19
N LYS A 38 13.77 -2.58 35.43
CA LYS A 38 14.13 -2.53 33.99
C LYS A 38 13.03 -1.86 33.17
N VAL A 39 11.75 -2.13 33.45
CA VAL A 39 10.61 -1.49 32.77
C VAL A 39 10.52 0.00 33.15
N ASP A 40 10.65 0.31 34.44
CA ASP A 40 10.51 1.68 34.98
C ASP A 40 11.72 2.58 34.64
N SER A 41 12.87 2.00 34.29
CA SER A 41 14.09 2.75 33.91
C SER A 41 14.09 3.27 32.50
N GLU A 42 13.12 2.84 31.67
CA GLU A 42 13.01 3.37 30.30
C GLU A 42 12.61 4.84 30.32
N SER A 43 13.51 5.69 29.83
CA SER A 43 13.26 7.12 29.67
C SER A 43 12.37 7.38 28.46
N VAL A 44 11.26 8.09 28.65
CA VAL A 44 10.37 8.52 27.55
C VAL A 44 10.98 9.63 26.70
N SER A 45 12.10 10.22 27.12
CA SER A 45 12.79 11.28 26.40
C SER A 45 13.44 10.73 25.12
N GLY A 46 12.80 10.94 23.99
CA GLY A 46 13.35 10.61 22.68
C GLY A 46 12.91 9.27 22.08
N VAL A 47 11.76 8.72 22.47
CA VAL A 47 11.19 7.55 21.78
C VAL A 47 10.83 7.94 20.35
N LYS A 48 11.80 7.82 19.44
CA LYS A 48 11.54 7.88 18.01
C LYS A 48 10.61 6.70 17.68
N ARG A 49 9.46 6.99 17.06
CA ARG A 49 8.58 5.95 16.54
C ARG A 49 9.39 5.04 15.60
N ARG A 50 9.39 3.74 15.90
CA ARG A 50 10.06 2.73 15.09
C ARG A 50 9.07 2.08 14.14
N PRO A 51 9.46 1.70 12.92
CA PRO A 51 8.57 1.03 12.00
C PRO A 51 8.18 -0.37 12.50
N LEU A 52 6.91 -0.72 12.29
CA LEU A 52 6.35 -2.02 12.63
C LEU A 52 6.57 -3.00 11.47
N ILE A 53 7.39 -4.01 11.70
CA ILE A 53 7.77 -5.01 10.70
C ILE A 53 7.00 -6.30 10.94
N GLY A 54 6.09 -6.63 10.02
CA GLY A 54 5.41 -7.92 10.00
C GLY A 54 6.39 -9.04 9.66
N ILE A 55 6.28 -10.16 10.35
CA ILE A 55 7.04 -11.38 10.07
C ILE A 55 6.03 -12.48 9.80
N SER A 56 6.06 -13.07 8.59
CA SER A 56 5.23 -14.23 8.28
C SER A 56 5.66 -15.40 9.14
N THR A 57 4.70 -16.24 9.52
CA THR A 57 4.93 -17.29 10.52
C THR A 57 4.59 -18.67 9.97
N ASP A 58 5.24 -19.67 10.52
CA ASP A 58 4.90 -21.07 10.28
C ASP A 58 3.63 -21.46 11.02
N VAL A 59 2.91 -22.42 10.48
CA VAL A 59 1.73 -22.97 11.13
C VAL A 59 1.90 -24.46 11.36
N SER A 60 1.57 -24.89 12.56
CA SER A 60 1.35 -26.29 12.88
C SER A 60 -0.04 -26.46 13.50
N PRO A 61 -0.62 -27.65 13.59
CA PRO A 61 -2.01 -27.81 14.04
C PRO A 61 -2.36 -27.19 15.40
N LYS A 62 -1.36 -26.85 16.21
CA LYS A 62 -1.57 -26.30 17.56
C LYS A 62 -0.84 -25.00 17.86
N ARG A 63 -0.08 -24.45 16.90
CA ARG A 63 0.71 -23.23 17.15
C ARG A 63 1.08 -22.50 15.87
N THR A 64 1.26 -21.20 16.00
CA THR A 64 1.95 -20.33 15.05
C THR A 64 3.33 -20.03 15.61
N ALA A 65 4.38 -20.18 14.84
CA ALA A 65 5.75 -19.99 15.29
C ALA A 65 6.63 -19.28 14.24
N VAL A 66 7.77 -18.77 14.69
CA VAL A 66 8.82 -18.23 13.84
C VAL A 66 10.18 -18.44 14.49
N ASN A 67 11.22 -18.64 13.68
CA ASN A 67 12.59 -18.71 14.21
C ASN A 67 12.98 -17.36 14.82
N THR A 68 13.54 -17.39 16.04
CA THR A 68 13.92 -16.18 16.78
C THR A 68 14.96 -15.32 16.06
N ALA A 69 15.73 -15.87 15.13
CA ALA A 69 16.70 -15.14 14.33
C ALA A 69 16.05 -14.00 13.49
N TYR A 70 14.83 -14.23 12.94
CA TYR A 70 14.08 -13.18 12.24
C TYR A 70 13.69 -12.04 13.18
N VAL A 71 13.18 -12.39 14.37
CA VAL A 71 12.79 -11.42 15.40
C VAL A 71 13.99 -10.58 15.83
N GLN A 72 15.12 -11.25 16.14
CA GLN A 72 16.37 -10.58 16.54
C GLN A 72 16.91 -9.68 15.43
N SER A 73 16.89 -10.13 14.18
CA SER A 73 17.38 -9.34 13.03
C SER A 73 16.58 -8.04 12.84
N VAL A 74 15.26 -8.09 13.02
CA VAL A 74 14.40 -6.90 12.99
C VAL A 74 14.73 -5.94 14.14
N ILE A 75 14.87 -6.46 15.37
CA ILE A 75 15.20 -5.66 16.56
C ILE A 75 16.56 -4.98 16.40
N LEU A 76 17.59 -5.72 16.02
CA LEU A 76 18.95 -5.22 15.79
C LEU A 76 18.97 -4.12 14.72
N SER A 77 18.07 -4.19 13.75
CA SER A 77 17.93 -3.19 12.68
C SER A 77 17.13 -1.95 13.09
N GLY A 78 16.53 -1.94 14.29
CA GLY A 78 15.77 -0.82 14.84
C GLY A 78 14.26 -0.87 14.55
N GLY A 79 13.74 -1.97 13.98
CA GLY A 79 12.32 -2.20 13.78
C GLY A 79 11.62 -2.79 15.01
N ILE A 80 10.29 -2.78 15.00
CA ILE A 80 9.43 -3.48 15.96
C ILE A 80 8.92 -4.75 15.26
N PRO A 81 9.31 -5.96 15.70
CA PRO A 81 8.84 -7.20 15.09
C PRO A 81 7.38 -7.48 15.49
N TYR A 82 6.55 -7.81 14.52
CA TYR A 82 5.18 -8.25 14.70
C TYR A 82 4.95 -9.60 14.02
N MET A 83 4.75 -10.66 14.76
CA MET A 83 4.41 -11.96 14.20
C MET A 83 2.98 -11.93 13.68
N ILE A 84 2.81 -12.13 12.37
CA ILE A 84 1.48 -12.11 11.74
C ILE A 84 0.81 -13.46 12.00
N PRO A 85 -0.35 -13.50 12.68
CA PRO A 85 -1.06 -14.76 12.92
C PRO A 85 -1.58 -15.34 11.62
N VAL A 86 -1.40 -16.65 11.42
CA VAL A 86 -1.93 -17.36 10.24
C VAL A 86 -3.44 -17.43 10.32
N THR A 87 -4.11 -16.88 9.32
CA THR A 87 -5.56 -16.92 9.13
C THR A 87 -5.90 -16.69 7.66
N ASP A 88 -7.04 -17.16 7.21
CA ASP A 88 -7.62 -16.92 5.89
C ASP A 88 -8.69 -15.81 5.91
N ASN A 89 -8.91 -15.19 7.06
CA ASN A 89 -9.86 -14.08 7.18
C ASN A 89 -9.29 -12.81 6.56
N VAL A 90 -9.76 -12.50 5.35
CA VAL A 90 -9.31 -11.37 4.53
C VAL A 90 -9.44 -10.02 5.26
N GLU A 91 -10.52 -9.81 6.02
CA GLU A 91 -10.75 -8.56 6.75
C GLU A 91 -9.74 -8.37 7.88
N VAL A 92 -9.51 -9.42 8.66
CA VAL A 92 -8.50 -9.43 9.72
C VAL A 92 -7.11 -9.16 9.14
N LEU A 93 -6.73 -9.85 8.07
CA LEU A 93 -5.44 -9.63 7.41
C LEU A 93 -5.31 -8.20 6.88
N ARG A 94 -6.36 -7.65 6.28
CA ARG A 94 -6.35 -6.26 5.80
C ARG A 94 -6.10 -5.28 6.93
N GLN A 95 -6.75 -5.46 8.09
CA GLN A 95 -6.54 -4.60 9.24
C GLN A 95 -5.12 -4.74 9.81
N ILE A 96 -4.56 -5.95 9.86
CA ILE A 96 -3.17 -6.17 10.29
C ILE A 96 -2.21 -5.48 9.32
N VAL A 97 -2.27 -5.80 8.02
CA VAL A 97 -1.40 -5.24 6.99
C VAL A 97 -1.49 -3.71 6.94
N SER A 98 -2.65 -3.12 7.24
CA SER A 98 -2.82 -1.67 7.30
C SER A 98 -1.95 -0.98 8.36
N ARG A 99 -1.56 -1.70 9.38
CA ARG A 99 -0.72 -1.18 10.48
C ARG A 99 0.77 -1.36 10.22
N LEU A 100 1.14 -2.32 9.37
CA LEU A 100 2.54 -2.64 9.09
C LEU A 100 3.22 -1.57 8.24
N ASP A 101 4.52 -1.42 8.44
CA ASP A 101 5.38 -0.50 7.72
C ASP A 101 6.37 -1.23 6.81
N GLY A 102 6.64 -2.50 7.09
CA GLY A 102 7.45 -3.41 6.29
C GLY A 102 7.09 -4.85 6.60
N ILE A 103 7.51 -5.80 5.76
CA ILE A 103 7.23 -7.23 5.96
C ILE A 103 8.46 -8.09 5.61
N VAL A 104 8.70 -9.08 6.45
CA VAL A 104 9.61 -10.21 6.17
C VAL A 104 8.78 -11.46 5.90
N PHE A 105 8.88 -12.02 4.70
CA PHE A 105 8.40 -13.38 4.41
C PHE A 105 9.51 -14.37 4.70
N THR A 106 9.26 -15.29 5.60
CA THR A 106 10.26 -16.22 6.15
C THR A 106 10.47 -17.45 5.26
N GLY A 107 11.56 -18.17 5.51
CA GLY A 107 11.77 -19.53 4.99
C GLY A 107 10.73 -20.52 5.51
N GLY A 108 10.75 -21.76 5.03
CA GLY A 108 9.84 -22.82 5.47
C GLY A 108 9.61 -23.89 4.43
N GLU A 109 8.47 -24.55 4.50
CA GLU A 109 8.02 -25.67 3.71
C GLU A 109 7.89 -25.33 2.22
N ASP A 110 7.75 -26.35 1.38
CA ASP A 110 7.53 -26.19 -0.06
C ASP A 110 6.23 -25.44 -0.37
N ILE A 111 6.23 -24.67 -1.46
CA ILE A 111 5.02 -24.03 -1.97
C ILE A 111 4.25 -25.02 -2.85
N GLN A 112 2.94 -25.11 -2.64
CA GLN A 112 2.07 -25.99 -3.41
C GLN A 112 2.17 -25.72 -4.92
N PRO A 113 2.46 -26.75 -5.74
CA PRO A 113 2.64 -26.61 -7.19
C PRO A 113 1.44 -26.04 -7.93
N MET A 114 0.23 -26.23 -7.41
CA MET A 114 -0.98 -25.67 -8.01
C MET A 114 -0.95 -24.14 -8.14
N TYR A 115 -0.23 -23.44 -7.27
CA TYR A 115 -0.14 -21.96 -7.32
C TYR A 115 0.77 -21.44 -8.45
N TYR A 116 1.60 -22.33 -9.06
CA TYR A 116 2.39 -21.98 -10.24
C TYR A 116 2.09 -22.89 -11.45
N GLY A 117 0.92 -23.57 -11.43
CA GLY A 117 0.38 -24.30 -12.58
C GLY A 117 1.05 -25.65 -12.87
N ASP A 118 1.79 -26.21 -11.92
CA ASP A 118 2.44 -27.52 -12.04
C ASP A 118 1.68 -28.60 -11.25
N LEU A 119 1.91 -29.87 -11.61
CA LEU A 119 1.51 -31.01 -10.81
C LEU A 119 2.58 -31.30 -9.75
N PRO A 120 2.22 -31.91 -8.60
CA PRO A 120 3.18 -32.33 -7.60
C PRO A 120 4.20 -33.31 -8.19
N TYR A 121 5.48 -32.99 -7.99
CA TYR A 121 6.58 -33.86 -8.38
C TYR A 121 6.86 -34.91 -7.26
N GLU A 122 7.40 -36.05 -7.61
CA GLU A 122 7.65 -37.15 -6.64
C GLU A 122 8.59 -36.80 -5.48
N LYS A 123 9.40 -35.77 -5.64
CA LYS A 123 10.34 -35.27 -4.63
C LYS A 123 9.85 -33.97 -3.93
N LEU A 124 8.60 -33.60 -4.16
CA LEU A 124 7.97 -32.50 -3.38
C LEU A 124 7.96 -32.93 -1.91
N GLU A 125 8.42 -32.03 -1.04
CA GLU A 125 8.41 -32.28 0.41
C GLU A 125 7.11 -31.77 1.05
N GLU A 126 7.16 -31.48 2.35
CA GLU A 126 5.99 -30.99 3.09
C GLU A 126 5.47 -29.67 2.53
N VAL A 127 4.18 -29.57 2.33
CA VAL A 127 3.48 -28.34 1.95
C VAL A 127 2.49 -27.92 3.03
N SER A 128 2.30 -26.63 3.22
CA SER A 128 1.34 -26.08 4.17
C SER A 128 0.30 -25.22 3.45
N PRO A 129 -0.85 -25.80 3.02
CA PRO A 129 -1.88 -25.06 2.28
C PRO A 129 -2.41 -23.82 3.02
N ALA A 130 -2.52 -23.91 4.34
CA ALA A 130 -2.97 -22.79 5.17
C ALA A 130 -1.95 -21.64 5.15
N ARG A 131 -0.65 -21.97 5.22
CA ARG A 131 0.43 -20.99 5.12
C ARG A 131 0.54 -20.38 3.73
N ASP A 132 0.44 -21.20 2.67
CA ASP A 132 0.47 -20.71 1.29
C ASP A 132 -0.64 -19.70 1.06
N THR A 133 -1.89 -20.04 1.42
CA THR A 133 -3.05 -19.14 1.29
C THR A 133 -2.85 -17.83 2.06
N PHE A 134 -2.44 -17.94 3.31
CA PHE A 134 -2.16 -16.81 4.19
C PHE A 134 -1.07 -15.90 3.60
N ASP A 135 0.10 -16.47 3.28
CA ASP A 135 1.25 -15.70 2.79
C ASP A 135 0.96 -15.04 1.44
N LEU A 136 0.26 -15.72 0.51
CA LEU A 136 -0.15 -15.13 -0.78
C LEU A 136 -1.11 -13.97 -0.60
N MET A 137 -2.08 -14.05 0.31
CA MET A 137 -2.99 -12.94 0.62
C MET A 137 -2.25 -11.75 1.23
N VAL A 138 -1.40 -11.99 2.22
CA VAL A 138 -0.59 -10.92 2.87
C VAL A 138 0.34 -10.28 1.85
N LEU A 139 1.01 -11.08 1.02
CA LEU A 139 1.92 -10.57 -0.02
C LEU A 139 1.18 -9.69 -1.03
N LYS A 140 0.01 -10.13 -1.51
CA LYS A 140 -0.80 -9.32 -2.42
C LYS A 140 -1.21 -8.00 -1.79
N MET A 141 -1.73 -8.01 -0.56
CA MET A 141 -2.14 -6.79 0.15
C MET A 141 -0.97 -5.83 0.36
N ALA A 142 0.21 -6.36 0.70
CA ALA A 142 1.41 -5.57 0.92
C ALA A 142 1.96 -4.97 -0.38
N ALA A 143 2.01 -5.76 -1.45
CA ALA A 143 2.49 -5.34 -2.76
C ALA A 143 1.59 -4.27 -3.40
N ASP A 144 0.26 -4.40 -3.25
CA ASP A 144 -0.71 -3.42 -3.74
C ASP A 144 -0.56 -2.05 -3.03
N ARG A 145 -0.03 -2.05 -1.81
CA ARG A 145 0.22 -0.84 -1.02
C ARG A 145 1.66 -0.35 -1.10
N ASN A 146 2.49 -1.04 -1.87
CA ASN A 146 3.93 -0.77 -1.97
C ASN A 146 4.65 -0.78 -0.60
N ILE A 147 4.19 -1.62 0.34
CA ILE A 147 4.88 -1.85 1.61
C ILE A 147 6.23 -2.51 1.29
N PRO A 148 7.35 -2.06 1.89
CA PRO A 148 8.65 -2.70 1.73
C PRO A 148 8.65 -4.16 2.16
N ILE A 149 9.18 -5.05 1.31
CA ILE A 149 9.18 -6.50 1.52
C ILE A 149 10.59 -7.07 1.38
N LEU A 150 10.96 -7.93 2.34
CA LEU A 150 12.11 -8.82 2.25
C LEU A 150 11.63 -10.27 2.27
N GLY A 151 11.80 -11.00 1.17
CA GLY A 151 11.53 -12.43 1.08
C GLY A 151 12.81 -13.26 1.31
N ILE A 152 12.75 -14.24 2.19
CA ILE A 152 13.91 -15.09 2.56
C ILE A 152 13.57 -16.52 2.25
N CYS A 153 14.40 -17.19 1.45
CA CYS A 153 14.28 -18.60 1.04
C CYS A 153 12.88 -18.87 0.43
N ARG A 154 11.98 -19.55 1.13
CA ARG A 154 10.58 -19.72 0.71
C ARG A 154 9.91 -18.36 0.40
N GLY A 155 10.25 -17.27 1.14
CA GLY A 155 9.71 -15.94 0.90
C GLY A 155 10.08 -15.37 -0.47
N LEU A 156 11.30 -15.61 -0.97
CA LEU A 156 11.69 -15.28 -2.35
C LEU A 156 10.88 -16.08 -3.35
N GLN A 157 10.72 -17.38 -3.12
CA GLN A 157 9.96 -18.30 -3.98
C GLN A 157 8.48 -17.88 -4.04
N LEU A 158 7.89 -17.54 -2.88
CA LEU A 158 6.55 -17.01 -2.75
C LEU A 158 6.34 -15.74 -3.59
N MET A 159 7.31 -14.80 -3.54
CA MET A 159 7.28 -13.60 -4.37
C MET A 159 7.24 -13.95 -5.86
N ASN A 160 8.07 -14.89 -6.29
CA ASN A 160 8.10 -15.34 -7.67
C ASN A 160 6.75 -15.97 -8.09
N VAL A 161 6.23 -16.88 -7.30
CA VAL A 161 4.95 -17.57 -7.58
C VAL A 161 3.77 -16.59 -7.61
N ALA A 162 3.67 -15.69 -6.64
CA ALA A 162 2.58 -14.73 -6.54
C ALA A 162 2.46 -13.79 -7.76
N PHE A 163 3.54 -13.60 -8.50
CA PHE A 163 3.59 -12.76 -9.71
C PHE A 163 3.70 -13.56 -11.02
N GLY A 164 3.43 -14.88 -10.98
CA GLY A 164 3.31 -15.72 -12.17
C GLY A 164 4.61 -16.39 -12.64
N GLY A 165 5.59 -16.48 -11.77
CA GLY A 165 6.78 -17.32 -11.95
C GLY A 165 6.52 -18.77 -11.55
N THR A 166 7.50 -19.66 -11.82
CA THR A 166 7.44 -21.09 -11.48
C THR A 166 8.69 -21.53 -10.72
N LEU A 167 8.64 -22.70 -10.10
CA LEU A 167 9.73 -23.24 -9.31
C LEU A 167 10.23 -24.57 -9.89
N TYR A 168 11.52 -24.88 -9.69
CA TYR A 168 11.99 -26.24 -9.58
C TYR A 168 11.49 -26.79 -8.25
N GLN A 169 10.82 -27.94 -8.28
CA GLN A 169 10.32 -28.59 -7.07
C GLN A 169 11.40 -29.41 -6.36
N ASP A 170 12.46 -29.80 -7.08
CA ASP A 170 13.62 -30.46 -6.54
C ASP A 170 14.85 -30.20 -7.43
N LEU A 171 15.77 -29.36 -6.97
CA LEU A 171 16.99 -29.01 -7.69
C LEU A 171 17.84 -30.23 -8.05
N PRO A 172 18.12 -31.18 -7.13
CA PRO A 172 18.97 -32.33 -7.45
C PRO A 172 18.51 -33.14 -8.66
N THR A 173 17.20 -33.23 -8.91
CA THR A 173 16.66 -34.03 -10.01
C THR A 173 16.31 -33.17 -11.26
N GLN A 174 15.82 -31.96 -11.05
CA GLN A 174 15.34 -31.11 -12.14
C GLN A 174 16.39 -30.12 -12.66
N HIS A 175 17.45 -29.87 -11.90
CA HIS A 175 18.58 -29.01 -12.25
C HIS A 175 19.89 -29.58 -11.67
N PRO A 176 20.33 -30.77 -12.11
CA PRO A 176 21.51 -31.43 -11.52
C PRO A 176 22.76 -30.56 -11.63
N SER A 177 23.45 -30.39 -10.52
CA SER A 177 24.68 -29.60 -10.43
C SER A 177 25.62 -30.14 -9.35
N THR A 178 26.86 -29.62 -9.28
CA THR A 178 27.82 -29.94 -8.20
C THR A 178 27.64 -28.99 -7.00
N VAL A 179 26.84 -27.95 -7.11
CA VAL A 179 26.54 -27.04 -6.00
C VAL A 179 25.51 -27.70 -5.08
N ASN A 180 25.84 -27.79 -3.80
CA ASN A 180 24.90 -28.31 -2.81
C ASN A 180 24.09 -27.13 -2.22
N HIS A 181 22.81 -27.05 -2.56
CA HIS A 181 21.90 -26.05 -2.02
C HIS A 181 21.24 -26.44 -0.69
N ARG A 182 21.59 -27.61 -0.12
CA ARG A 182 21.07 -28.09 1.15
C ARG A 182 22.20 -28.56 2.05
N GLN A 183 22.87 -27.56 2.67
CA GLN A 183 24.01 -27.83 3.53
C GLN A 183 23.66 -28.62 4.80
N LYS A 184 24.65 -29.32 5.33
CA LYS A 184 24.59 -30.00 6.62
C LYS A 184 25.30 -29.24 7.73
N GLU A 185 26.11 -28.28 7.35
CA GLU A 185 26.90 -27.43 8.23
C GLU A 185 26.00 -26.46 9.03
N SER A 186 26.57 -25.87 10.07
CA SER A 186 25.87 -24.83 10.84
C SER A 186 25.35 -23.71 9.94
N GLY A 187 24.17 -23.17 10.25
CA GLY A 187 23.61 -22.02 9.51
C GLY A 187 24.48 -20.77 9.49
N THR A 188 25.46 -20.67 10.38
CA THR A 188 26.48 -19.61 10.40
C THR A 188 27.70 -19.91 9.53
N THR A 189 27.75 -21.09 8.91
CA THR A 189 28.85 -21.49 8.00
C THR A 189 28.42 -21.26 6.56
N PRO A 190 29.08 -20.37 5.80
CA PRO A 190 28.78 -20.23 4.38
C PRO A 190 29.31 -21.44 3.61
N THR A 191 28.58 -21.92 2.60
CA THR A 191 28.93 -23.12 1.84
C THR A 191 29.12 -22.87 0.35
N HIS A 192 28.60 -21.80 -0.20
CA HIS A 192 28.91 -21.40 -1.57
C HIS A 192 28.91 -19.87 -1.75
N ALA A 193 29.47 -19.44 -2.88
CA ALA A 193 29.51 -18.03 -3.28
C ALA A 193 28.36 -17.72 -4.22
N VAL A 194 27.78 -16.52 -4.12
CA VAL A 194 26.84 -15.99 -5.10
C VAL A 194 27.39 -14.73 -5.73
N SER A 195 27.31 -14.63 -7.06
CA SER A 195 27.74 -13.46 -7.84
C SER A 195 26.60 -12.45 -7.92
N ILE A 196 26.86 -11.20 -7.50
CA ILE A 196 25.86 -10.13 -7.45
C ILE A 196 25.93 -9.29 -8.72
N ILE A 197 24.77 -8.96 -9.29
CA ILE A 197 24.67 -8.02 -10.43
C ILE A 197 24.97 -6.61 -9.93
N LYS A 198 25.95 -5.95 -10.55
CA LYS A 198 26.52 -4.67 -10.10
C LYS A 198 25.49 -3.53 -9.99
N GLU A 199 24.53 -3.46 -10.92
CA GLU A 199 23.50 -2.43 -10.98
C GLU A 199 22.25 -2.80 -10.16
N SER A 200 22.38 -3.69 -9.16
CA SER A 200 21.29 -4.16 -8.31
C SER A 200 21.20 -3.41 -6.99
N LYS A 201 20.02 -3.42 -6.36
CA LYS A 201 19.85 -2.97 -4.97
C LYS A 201 20.65 -3.82 -4.00
N LEU A 202 20.75 -5.11 -4.27
CA LEU A 202 21.59 -6.01 -3.46
C LEU A 202 23.05 -5.56 -3.43
N ALA A 203 23.61 -5.16 -4.60
CA ALA A 203 24.97 -4.61 -4.68
C ALA A 203 25.09 -3.27 -3.90
N GLU A 204 24.12 -2.39 -4.03
CA GLU A 204 24.07 -1.11 -3.30
C GLU A 204 24.04 -1.33 -1.78
N ILE A 205 23.23 -2.31 -1.30
CA ILE A 205 23.05 -2.64 0.12
C ILE A 205 24.31 -3.27 0.70
N THR A 206 24.81 -4.32 0.06
CA THR A 206 25.92 -5.14 0.58
C THR A 206 27.27 -4.50 0.33
N ARG A 207 27.41 -3.76 -0.77
CA ARG A 207 28.67 -3.23 -1.31
C ARG A 207 29.67 -4.34 -1.62
N GLN A 208 29.15 -5.47 -2.15
CA GLN A 208 29.94 -6.64 -2.54
C GLN A 208 29.57 -7.03 -3.98
N GLU A 209 30.52 -7.61 -4.70
CA GLU A 209 30.30 -8.25 -6.00
C GLU A 209 30.05 -9.76 -5.83
N VAL A 210 30.51 -10.32 -4.72
CA VAL A 210 30.34 -11.75 -4.36
C VAL A 210 30.02 -11.83 -2.89
N LEU A 211 29.01 -12.64 -2.53
CA LEU A 211 28.68 -12.99 -1.15
C LEU A 211 28.94 -14.47 -0.91
N GLN A 212 29.45 -14.79 0.28
CA GLN A 212 29.49 -16.14 0.80
C GLN A 212 28.22 -16.38 1.60
N VAL A 213 27.42 -17.40 1.23
CA VAL A 213 26.08 -17.63 1.78
C VAL A 213 25.90 -19.03 2.34
N ASN A 214 24.97 -19.15 3.29
CA ASN A 214 24.41 -20.43 3.73
C ASN A 214 23.26 -20.85 2.81
N THR A 215 22.87 -22.12 2.84
CA THR A 215 21.85 -22.62 1.92
C THR A 215 21.10 -23.82 2.51
N PHE A 216 19.76 -23.77 2.51
CA PHE A 216 18.90 -24.79 3.10
C PHE A 216 17.64 -25.03 2.24
N HIS A 217 17.81 -25.09 0.90
CA HIS A 217 16.69 -25.27 0.00
C HIS A 217 16.94 -26.37 -1.02
N HIS A 218 15.88 -27.03 -1.47
CA HIS A 218 15.89 -27.92 -2.63
C HIS A 218 14.98 -27.41 -3.74
N GLN A 219 14.13 -26.42 -3.45
CA GLN A 219 13.36 -25.69 -4.43
C GLN A 219 14.08 -24.38 -4.83
N ALA A 220 13.88 -23.93 -6.08
CA ALA A 220 14.39 -22.64 -6.57
C ALA A 220 13.52 -22.10 -7.71
N ILE A 221 13.77 -20.86 -8.10
CA ILE A 221 13.12 -20.24 -9.26
C ILE A 221 13.50 -20.99 -10.54
N ARG A 222 12.49 -21.51 -11.27
CA ARG A 222 12.62 -22.10 -12.61
C ARG A 222 12.35 -21.06 -13.68
N LYS A 223 11.22 -20.34 -13.57
CA LYS A 223 10.86 -19.21 -14.46
C LYS A 223 10.63 -17.98 -13.60
N LEU A 224 11.35 -16.91 -13.91
CA LEU A 224 11.19 -15.65 -13.20
C LEU A 224 9.85 -14.99 -13.55
N ALA A 225 9.19 -14.47 -12.54
CA ALA A 225 7.94 -13.72 -12.69
C ALA A 225 8.14 -12.41 -13.45
N PRO A 226 7.14 -11.97 -14.25
CA PRO A 226 7.14 -10.62 -14.83
C PRO A 226 7.28 -9.52 -13.76
N GLY A 227 8.05 -8.47 -14.08
CA GLY A 227 8.27 -7.35 -13.15
C GLY A 227 9.35 -7.61 -12.09
N PHE A 228 10.08 -8.71 -12.21
CA PHE A 228 11.28 -8.99 -11.40
C PHE A 228 12.53 -9.10 -12.29
N LYS A 229 13.68 -8.89 -11.68
CA LYS A 229 15.00 -9.22 -12.25
C LYS A 229 15.78 -10.04 -11.24
N VAL A 230 16.58 -10.98 -11.74
CA VAL A 230 17.56 -11.70 -10.90
C VAL A 230 18.72 -10.77 -10.61
N THR A 231 19.15 -10.73 -9.37
CA THR A 231 20.22 -9.83 -8.89
C THR A 231 21.38 -10.54 -8.24
N ALA A 232 21.26 -11.85 -8.01
CA ALA A 232 22.41 -12.71 -7.68
C ALA A 232 22.22 -14.12 -8.23
N TRP A 233 23.32 -14.75 -8.61
CA TRP A 233 23.40 -16.11 -9.17
C TRP A 233 24.38 -16.97 -8.41
N ALA A 234 23.99 -18.21 -8.15
CA ALA A 234 24.90 -19.28 -7.76
C ALA A 234 25.78 -19.71 -8.95
N PRO A 235 26.89 -20.43 -8.73
CA PRO A 235 27.78 -20.88 -9.82
C PRO A 235 27.11 -21.79 -10.86
N ASP A 236 26.05 -22.47 -10.49
CA ASP A 236 25.22 -23.33 -11.35
C ASP A 236 24.01 -22.64 -11.99
N SER A 237 23.98 -21.33 -11.97
CA SER A 237 22.90 -20.51 -12.53
C SER A 237 21.55 -20.64 -11.81
N VAL A 238 21.54 -21.07 -10.56
CA VAL A 238 20.37 -20.92 -9.68
C VAL A 238 20.23 -19.48 -9.24
N ALA A 239 19.03 -18.91 -9.34
CA ALA A 239 18.74 -17.55 -8.91
C ALA A 239 18.75 -17.46 -7.37
N GLU A 240 19.69 -16.71 -6.83
CA GLU A 240 19.90 -16.54 -5.39
C GLU A 240 19.35 -15.22 -4.83
N ALA A 241 19.03 -14.26 -5.70
CA ALA A 241 18.31 -13.06 -5.30
C ALA A 241 17.49 -12.50 -6.46
N ILE A 242 16.35 -11.88 -6.13
CA ILE A 242 15.48 -11.18 -7.07
C ILE A 242 15.06 -9.82 -6.49
N GLU A 243 14.78 -8.87 -7.39
CA GLU A 243 14.24 -7.57 -7.06
C GLU A 243 13.07 -7.22 -7.96
N ALA A 244 12.03 -6.60 -7.41
CA ALA A 244 10.95 -6.03 -8.21
C ALA A 244 11.40 -4.76 -8.94
N TYR A 245 10.97 -4.61 -10.19
CA TYR A 245 11.31 -3.48 -11.05
C TYR A 245 10.06 -2.95 -11.79
N PRO A 246 9.93 -1.64 -12.04
CA PRO A 246 10.75 -0.53 -11.50
C PRO A 246 10.25 0.05 -10.16
N VAL A 247 9.04 -0.24 -9.73
CA VAL A 247 8.31 0.59 -8.73
C VAL A 247 8.22 -0.05 -7.34
N ARG A 248 8.11 -1.39 -7.26
CA ARG A 248 7.86 -2.06 -5.98
C ARG A 248 9.11 -2.14 -5.11
N GLN A 249 8.91 -1.97 -3.79
CA GLN A 249 9.98 -2.05 -2.79
C GLN A 249 10.12 -3.50 -2.27
N MET A 250 10.49 -4.43 -3.16
CA MET A 250 10.56 -5.85 -2.85
C MET A 250 11.92 -6.43 -3.23
N ILE A 251 12.56 -7.09 -2.28
CA ILE A 251 13.82 -7.84 -2.47
C ILE A 251 13.62 -9.23 -1.91
N GLY A 252 14.04 -10.25 -2.64
CA GLY A 252 14.08 -11.63 -2.18
C GLY A 252 15.49 -12.19 -2.26
N VAL A 253 15.88 -13.00 -1.25
CA VAL A 253 17.13 -13.76 -1.22
C VAL A 253 16.83 -15.21 -0.93
N GLN A 254 17.56 -16.15 -1.57
CA GLN A 254 17.33 -17.57 -1.42
C GLN A 254 18.07 -18.14 -0.18
N PHE A 255 19.16 -17.51 0.20
CA PHE A 255 19.92 -17.83 1.42
C PHE A 255 19.27 -17.22 2.68
N HIS A 256 19.82 -17.54 3.86
CA HIS A 256 19.28 -17.17 5.17
C HIS A 256 20.12 -16.09 5.89
N PRO A 257 19.94 -14.79 5.56
CA PRO A 257 20.71 -13.70 6.16
C PRO A 257 20.36 -13.48 7.64
N GLU A 258 19.18 -13.90 8.11
CA GLU A 258 18.74 -13.76 9.50
C GLU A 258 19.64 -14.54 10.45
N ILE A 259 20.11 -15.72 10.05
CA ILE A 259 20.97 -16.55 10.88
C ILE A 259 22.32 -15.87 11.10
N PHE A 260 22.90 -15.34 10.03
CA PHE A 260 24.14 -14.59 10.09
C PHE A 260 23.98 -13.29 10.89
N THR A 261 22.90 -12.56 10.67
CA THR A 261 22.61 -11.30 11.39
C THR A 261 22.49 -11.52 12.89
N ALA A 262 21.75 -12.56 13.30
CA ALA A 262 21.61 -12.92 14.70
C ALA A 262 22.93 -13.37 15.35
N ALA A 263 23.86 -13.89 14.55
CA ALA A 263 25.21 -14.23 14.96
C ALA A 263 26.22 -13.05 14.91
N GLY A 264 25.77 -11.86 14.51
CA GLY A 264 26.58 -10.62 14.51
C GLY A 264 27.24 -10.26 13.18
N ASP A 265 26.89 -10.92 12.06
CA ASP A 265 27.39 -10.58 10.75
C ASP A 265 26.87 -9.21 10.30
N THR A 266 27.80 -8.30 10.00
CA THR A 266 27.48 -6.92 9.64
C THR A 266 27.07 -6.74 8.19
N THR A 267 27.44 -7.66 7.30
CA THR A 267 27.10 -7.59 5.87
C THR A 267 25.64 -8.04 5.66
N MET A 268 25.27 -9.18 6.22
CA MET A 268 23.90 -9.69 6.14
C MET A 268 22.91 -8.83 6.92
N HIS A 269 23.35 -8.22 8.01
CA HIS A 269 22.56 -7.22 8.76
C HIS A 269 22.13 -6.04 7.88
N LYS A 270 22.88 -5.64 6.86
CA LYS A 270 22.51 -4.52 5.97
C LYS A 270 21.20 -4.77 5.24
N LEU A 271 20.82 -6.01 4.95
CA LEU A 271 19.53 -6.35 4.32
C LEU A 271 18.34 -5.99 5.21
N PHE A 272 18.41 -6.36 6.48
CA PHE A 272 17.38 -5.99 7.46
C PHE A 272 17.37 -4.48 7.72
N LYS A 273 18.56 -3.86 7.80
CA LYS A 273 18.68 -2.41 7.96
C LYS A 273 18.07 -1.66 6.79
N PHE A 274 18.26 -2.15 5.56
CA PHE A 274 17.64 -1.58 4.37
C PHE A 274 16.11 -1.69 4.45
N LEU A 275 15.56 -2.87 4.77
CA LEU A 275 14.12 -3.04 4.95
C LEU A 275 13.56 -2.06 6.00
N VAL A 276 14.18 -1.99 7.18
CA VAL A 276 13.73 -1.12 8.27
C VAL A 276 13.82 0.36 7.89
N ASN A 277 14.85 0.78 7.17
CA ASN A 277 14.97 2.17 6.69
C ASN A 277 13.87 2.50 5.65
N LYS A 278 13.54 1.58 4.75
CA LYS A 278 12.43 1.75 3.80
C LYS A 278 11.08 1.77 4.52
N ALA A 279 10.91 0.94 5.52
CA ALA A 279 9.72 0.91 6.36
C ALA A 279 9.57 2.20 7.19
N ASP A 280 10.66 2.79 7.69
CA ASP A 280 10.63 4.09 8.37
C ASP A 280 10.17 5.21 7.43
N THR A 281 10.66 5.20 6.18
CA THR A 281 10.20 6.14 5.14
C THR A 281 8.71 5.95 4.82
N PHE A 282 8.25 4.70 4.70
CA PHE A 282 6.84 4.38 4.45
C PHE A 282 5.95 4.82 5.63
N ASN A 283 6.39 4.59 6.85
CA ASN A 283 5.72 5.04 8.08
C ASN A 283 5.63 6.57 8.15
N LEU A 284 6.71 7.28 7.80
CA LEU A 284 6.72 8.74 7.75
C LEU A 284 5.70 9.27 6.71
N ALA A 285 5.62 8.63 5.54
CA ALA A 285 4.62 9.00 4.53
C ALA A 285 3.19 8.82 5.06
N LYS A 286 2.88 7.68 5.72
CA LYS A 286 1.57 7.46 6.37
C LYS A 286 1.24 8.53 7.42
N ASP A 287 2.22 8.90 8.24
CA ASP A 287 2.06 9.92 9.29
C ASP A 287 1.79 11.30 8.67
N ILE A 288 2.53 11.67 7.62
CA ILE A 288 2.28 12.93 6.90
C ILE A 288 0.85 12.95 6.34
N HIS A 289 0.45 11.91 5.60
CA HIS A 289 -0.89 11.81 5.01
C HIS A 289 -2.02 11.85 6.07
N SER A 290 -1.77 11.34 7.27
CA SER A 290 -2.75 11.41 8.36
C SER A 290 -3.01 12.85 8.87
N ARG A 291 -2.05 13.76 8.69
CA ARG A 291 -2.08 15.14 9.23
C ARG A 291 -2.45 16.20 8.21
N ILE A 292 -2.23 15.95 6.93
CA ILE A 292 -2.58 16.89 5.84
C ILE A 292 -3.97 16.57 5.30
N LEU A 293 -4.52 17.52 4.50
CA LEU A 293 -5.63 17.24 3.59
C LEU A 293 -5.04 16.86 2.23
N SER A 294 -5.33 15.66 1.77
CA SER A 294 -4.84 15.14 0.49
C SER A 294 -5.98 15.05 -0.52
N ILE A 295 -5.77 15.59 -1.72
CA ILE A 295 -6.76 15.62 -2.80
C ILE A 295 -6.10 15.13 -4.08
N ASP A 296 -6.73 14.20 -4.76
CA ASP A 296 -6.46 13.87 -6.16
C ASP A 296 -7.50 14.56 -7.03
N THR A 297 -7.05 15.29 -8.04
CA THR A 297 -7.89 16.23 -8.78
C THR A 297 -8.60 15.61 -9.97
N HIS A 298 -8.36 14.32 -10.30
CA HIS A 298 -9.02 13.71 -11.45
C HIS A 298 -9.06 12.17 -11.40
N THR A 299 -10.21 11.59 -11.75
CA THR A 299 -10.34 10.18 -12.13
C THR A 299 -11.55 9.97 -13.04
N ASP A 300 -11.39 9.12 -14.05
CA ASP A 300 -12.45 8.70 -14.98
C ASP A 300 -13.30 7.52 -14.46
N THR A 301 -13.18 7.17 -13.20
CA THR A 301 -13.93 6.06 -12.61
C THR A 301 -15.44 6.11 -12.94
N PRO A 302 -16.11 7.27 -12.99
CA PRO A 302 -17.55 7.34 -13.34
C PRO A 302 -17.90 6.76 -14.72
N LEU A 303 -17.02 6.81 -15.70
CA LEU A 303 -17.26 6.21 -17.02
C LEU A 303 -17.57 4.71 -16.97
N TRP A 304 -17.05 4.05 -15.95
CA TRP A 304 -17.06 2.61 -15.81
C TRP A 304 -18.16 2.09 -14.87
N PHE A 305 -18.96 2.96 -14.23
CA PHE A 305 -20.05 2.55 -13.34
C PHE A 305 -21.04 1.59 -14.05
N LYS A 306 -21.41 1.89 -15.29
CA LYS A 306 -22.23 1.01 -16.12
C LYS A 306 -21.63 -0.37 -16.44
N ASN A 307 -20.32 -0.52 -16.25
CA ASN A 307 -19.58 -1.77 -16.47
C ASN A 307 -19.35 -2.52 -15.13
N GLY A 308 -20.06 -2.13 -14.06
CA GLY A 308 -19.98 -2.76 -12.74
C GLY A 308 -18.75 -2.33 -11.91
N TYR A 309 -18.10 -1.23 -12.28
CA TYR A 309 -17.16 -0.55 -11.40
C TYR A 309 -17.95 0.25 -10.35
N SER A 310 -17.34 0.43 -9.19
CA SER A 310 -17.96 1.12 -8.07
C SER A 310 -16.90 1.74 -7.18
N VAL A 311 -17.16 2.90 -6.60
CA VAL A 311 -16.26 3.51 -5.62
C VAL A 311 -16.17 2.69 -4.33
N GLY A 312 -17.16 1.84 -4.04
CA GLY A 312 -17.15 0.96 -2.86
C GLY A 312 -16.36 -0.34 -3.05
N LEU A 313 -16.02 -0.72 -4.29
CA LEU A 313 -15.40 -2.00 -4.58
C LEU A 313 -13.90 -1.84 -4.91
N ARG A 314 -13.08 -2.74 -4.32
CA ARG A 314 -11.67 -2.88 -4.67
C ARG A 314 -11.51 -3.73 -5.94
N LYS A 315 -11.96 -3.22 -7.08
CA LYS A 315 -11.72 -3.82 -8.40
C LYS A 315 -10.47 -3.21 -9.07
N ASP A 316 -10.30 -3.52 -10.34
CA ASP A 316 -9.19 -3.00 -11.17
C ASP A 316 -9.34 -1.51 -11.56
N ASN A 317 -10.31 -0.79 -10.99
CA ASN A 317 -10.43 0.66 -11.11
C ASN A 317 -9.28 1.37 -10.37
N MET A 318 -8.90 2.56 -10.84
CA MET A 318 -7.80 3.33 -10.26
C MET A 318 -8.13 3.81 -8.86
N VAL A 319 -9.35 4.29 -8.61
CA VAL A 319 -9.81 4.86 -7.36
C VAL A 319 -11.02 4.11 -6.79
N SER A 320 -11.00 3.84 -5.50
CA SER A 320 -12.13 3.35 -4.72
C SER A 320 -11.95 3.70 -3.24
N ILE A 321 -13.02 3.72 -2.46
CA ILE A 321 -12.97 4.00 -1.01
C ILE A 321 -11.95 3.11 -0.29
N PRO A 322 -11.91 1.76 -0.52
CA PRO A 322 -10.88 0.93 0.08
C PRO A 322 -9.45 1.34 -0.28
N LYS A 323 -9.19 1.73 -1.54
CA LYS A 323 -7.86 2.20 -1.98
C LYS A 323 -7.52 3.57 -1.40
N MET A 324 -8.48 4.50 -1.35
CA MET A 324 -8.30 5.80 -0.70
C MET A 324 -7.99 5.65 0.80
N GLU A 325 -8.65 4.70 1.48
CA GLU A 325 -8.36 4.42 2.90
C GLU A 325 -6.94 3.85 3.08
N GLU A 326 -6.54 2.94 2.22
CA GLU A 326 -5.19 2.36 2.27
C GLU A 326 -4.10 3.38 1.95
N GLY A 327 -4.30 4.24 0.96
CA GLY A 327 -3.38 5.31 0.55
C GLY A 327 -3.47 6.57 1.40
N LYS A 328 -4.42 6.63 2.37
CA LYS A 328 -4.70 7.82 3.17
C LYS A 328 -5.05 9.05 2.34
N LEU A 329 -5.70 8.84 1.18
CA LEU A 329 -6.27 9.90 0.37
C LEU A 329 -7.60 10.36 0.98
N ASP A 330 -7.75 11.65 1.20
CA ASP A 330 -8.95 12.21 1.85
C ASP A 330 -10.04 12.56 0.83
N ALA A 331 -9.65 13.08 -0.33
CA ALA A 331 -10.58 13.53 -1.35
C ALA A 331 -10.17 13.16 -2.77
N GLN A 332 -11.16 12.97 -3.63
CA GLN A 332 -11.02 12.66 -5.04
C GLN A 332 -12.01 13.44 -5.88
N PHE A 333 -11.56 14.00 -7.01
CA PHE A 333 -12.48 14.48 -8.04
C PHE A 333 -12.91 13.34 -8.94
N LEU A 334 -14.22 13.16 -9.08
CA LEU A 334 -14.86 12.24 -10.03
C LEU A 334 -15.22 13.01 -11.30
N ALA A 335 -14.61 12.66 -12.42
CA ALA A 335 -14.80 13.35 -13.69
C ALA A 335 -16.03 12.82 -14.44
N ALA A 336 -16.96 13.71 -14.75
CA ALA A 336 -18.02 13.45 -15.72
C ALA A 336 -17.44 13.73 -17.12
N PHE A 337 -16.71 12.76 -17.67
CA PHE A 337 -16.11 12.82 -19.00
C PHE A 337 -17.12 12.47 -20.10
N ILE A 338 -17.08 13.19 -21.20
CA ILE A 338 -17.79 12.85 -22.42
C ILE A 338 -16.89 12.95 -23.65
N TRP A 339 -17.08 12.02 -24.56
CA TRP A 339 -16.37 12.05 -25.85
C TRP A 339 -16.84 13.22 -26.71
N GLN A 340 -15.89 13.82 -27.41
CA GLN A 340 -16.16 14.87 -28.40
C GLN A 340 -17.02 14.28 -29.54
N GLY A 341 -18.20 14.89 -29.75
CA GLY A 341 -19.08 14.60 -30.86
C GLY A 341 -19.00 15.64 -31.98
N LYS A 342 -19.97 15.62 -32.88
CA LYS A 342 -20.13 16.67 -33.90
C LYS A 342 -20.50 17.99 -33.22
N ARG A 343 -20.11 19.11 -33.85
CA ARG A 343 -20.38 20.47 -33.33
C ARG A 343 -21.72 21.05 -33.81
N ASP A 344 -22.71 20.17 -34.09
CA ASP A 344 -24.08 20.56 -34.39
C ASP A 344 -24.97 20.64 -33.11
N ASP A 345 -26.15 21.23 -33.23
CA ASP A 345 -27.03 21.48 -32.10
C ASP A 345 -27.57 20.19 -31.48
N ALA A 346 -27.86 19.17 -32.31
CA ALA A 346 -28.38 17.88 -31.81
C ALA A 346 -27.33 17.13 -31.01
N SER A 347 -26.07 17.13 -31.47
CA SER A 347 -24.95 16.51 -30.77
C SER A 347 -24.61 17.27 -29.48
N SER A 348 -24.68 18.60 -29.50
CA SER A 348 -24.49 19.46 -28.32
C SER A 348 -25.55 19.18 -27.26
N GLN A 349 -26.83 19.08 -27.65
CA GLN A 349 -27.92 18.73 -26.72
C GLN A 349 -27.71 17.35 -26.10
N LYS A 350 -27.35 16.37 -26.91
CA LYS A 350 -27.03 15.01 -26.43
C LYS A 350 -25.86 14.99 -25.44
N ALA A 351 -24.85 15.84 -25.66
CA ALA A 351 -23.71 15.99 -24.75
C ALA A 351 -24.18 16.52 -23.39
N VAL A 352 -24.98 17.57 -23.36
CA VAL A 352 -25.57 18.13 -22.11
C VAL A 352 -26.38 17.09 -21.34
N GLU A 353 -27.22 16.32 -22.04
CA GLU A 353 -28.03 15.26 -21.42
C GLU A 353 -27.15 14.11 -20.87
N SER A 354 -26.13 13.71 -21.61
CA SER A 354 -25.22 12.63 -21.20
C SER A 354 -24.39 13.04 -19.99
N THR A 355 -23.88 14.27 -19.96
CA THR A 355 -23.17 14.82 -18.79
C THR A 355 -24.08 14.87 -17.57
N THR A 356 -25.32 15.34 -17.76
CA THR A 356 -26.31 15.41 -16.67
C THR A 356 -26.58 14.02 -16.07
N ARG A 357 -26.76 12.98 -16.91
CA ARG A 357 -26.93 11.60 -16.45
C ARG A 357 -25.68 11.05 -15.74
N LEU A 358 -24.51 11.38 -16.23
CA LEU A 358 -23.26 10.92 -15.61
C LEU A 358 -23.06 11.56 -14.23
N ILE A 359 -23.34 12.87 -14.09
CA ILE A 359 -23.31 13.53 -12.78
C ILE A 359 -24.33 12.90 -11.84
N GLN A 360 -25.55 12.59 -12.31
CA GLN A 360 -26.53 11.89 -11.46
C GLN A 360 -26.04 10.53 -11.02
N SER A 361 -25.40 9.76 -11.89
CA SER A 361 -24.82 8.46 -11.51
C SER A 361 -23.71 8.57 -10.46
N ILE A 362 -22.97 9.69 -10.41
CA ILE A 362 -22.02 9.95 -9.33
C ILE A 362 -22.75 10.12 -7.99
N TYR A 363 -23.84 10.88 -7.96
CA TYR A 363 -24.65 11.04 -6.75
C TYR A 363 -25.25 9.71 -6.27
N ASP A 364 -25.82 8.93 -7.21
CA ASP A 364 -26.42 7.64 -6.90
C ASP A 364 -25.36 6.66 -6.32
N GLU A 365 -24.18 6.66 -6.88
CA GLU A 365 -23.07 5.84 -6.43
C GLU A 365 -22.56 6.25 -5.03
N VAL A 366 -22.41 7.55 -4.77
CA VAL A 366 -21.95 8.06 -3.46
C VAL A 366 -23.02 7.83 -2.38
N GLU A 367 -24.31 7.99 -2.69
CA GLU A 367 -25.41 7.71 -1.75
C GLU A 367 -25.42 6.25 -1.31
N GLN A 368 -25.10 5.31 -2.23
CA GLN A 368 -25.01 3.89 -1.89
C GLN A 368 -23.97 3.62 -0.78
N TYR A 369 -22.91 4.46 -0.68
CA TYR A 369 -21.81 4.31 0.28
C TYR A 369 -21.71 5.49 1.27
N LYS A 370 -22.81 6.17 1.55
CA LYS A 370 -22.87 7.38 2.41
C LYS A 370 -22.31 7.22 3.81
N ASP A 371 -22.22 6.00 4.33
CA ASP A 371 -21.58 5.72 5.61
C ASP A 371 -20.05 5.86 5.56
N PHE A 372 -19.46 5.78 4.37
CA PHE A 372 -18.01 5.80 4.14
C PHE A 372 -17.53 7.01 3.34
N CYS A 373 -18.43 7.72 2.67
CA CYS A 373 -18.08 8.87 1.82
C CYS A 373 -19.22 9.87 1.72
N GLY A 374 -18.95 11.01 1.06
CA GLY A 374 -19.95 12.01 0.75
C GLY A 374 -19.48 12.95 -0.37
N ILE A 375 -20.44 13.64 -1.02
CA ILE A 375 -20.11 14.72 -1.96
C ILE A 375 -19.65 15.94 -1.16
N ALA A 376 -18.55 16.52 -1.58
CA ALA A 376 -18.04 17.80 -1.10
C ALA A 376 -18.25 18.88 -2.16
N LEU A 377 -18.80 20.01 -1.77
CA LEU A 377 -18.98 21.19 -2.62
C LEU A 377 -17.95 22.27 -2.29
N THR A 378 -17.45 22.26 -1.06
CA THR A 378 -16.54 23.27 -0.50
C THR A 378 -15.41 22.61 0.29
N GLU A 379 -14.42 23.42 0.71
CA GLU A 379 -13.36 23.00 1.62
C GLU A 379 -13.91 22.58 2.99
N GLU A 380 -14.93 23.30 3.49
CA GLU A 380 -15.58 22.99 4.77
C GLU A 380 -16.24 21.59 4.73
N ASP A 381 -16.83 21.21 3.60
CA ASP A 381 -17.37 19.87 3.41
C ASP A 381 -16.28 18.80 3.49
N LEU A 382 -15.14 19.03 2.86
CA LEU A 382 -13.98 18.14 2.92
C LEU A 382 -13.50 17.98 4.37
N ILE A 383 -13.32 19.10 5.09
CA ILE A 383 -12.88 19.09 6.48
C ILE A 383 -13.88 18.33 7.37
N ARG A 384 -15.18 18.55 7.16
CA ARG A 384 -16.26 17.89 7.89
C ARG A 384 -16.23 16.39 7.63
N LEU A 385 -16.22 15.96 6.36
CA LEU A 385 -16.19 14.55 5.99
C LEU A 385 -14.94 13.83 6.54
N LYS A 386 -13.77 14.46 6.48
CA LYS A 386 -12.55 13.91 7.10
C LYS A 386 -12.70 13.72 8.61
N ARG A 387 -13.29 14.68 9.32
CA ARG A 387 -13.57 14.55 10.78
C ARG A 387 -14.55 13.43 11.09
N GLU A 388 -15.49 13.17 10.20
CA GLU A 388 -16.45 12.05 10.28
C GLU A 388 -15.80 10.70 9.90
N GLY A 389 -14.54 10.68 9.47
CA GLY A 389 -13.84 9.48 9.00
C GLY A 389 -14.29 9.03 7.61
N LYS A 390 -14.91 9.90 6.82
CA LYS A 390 -15.43 9.65 5.48
C LYS A 390 -14.50 10.21 4.42
N LYS A 391 -14.56 9.62 3.21
CA LYS A 391 -13.90 10.15 2.01
C LYS A 391 -14.76 11.20 1.34
N ALA A 392 -14.13 12.25 0.82
CA ALA A 392 -14.82 13.31 0.10
C ALA A 392 -14.72 13.09 -1.41
N PHE A 393 -15.84 13.24 -2.11
CA PHE A 393 -15.85 13.26 -3.57
C PHE A 393 -16.31 14.63 -4.08
N PHE A 394 -15.47 15.23 -4.92
CA PHE A 394 -15.83 16.42 -5.70
C PHE A 394 -16.22 16.00 -7.12
N ILE A 395 -16.96 16.85 -7.82
CA ILE A 395 -17.40 16.58 -9.19
C ILE A 395 -16.72 17.55 -10.14
N GLY A 396 -16.05 17.00 -11.17
CA GLY A 396 -15.53 17.73 -12.30
C GLY A 396 -16.25 17.35 -13.59
N ILE A 397 -16.21 18.21 -14.59
CA ILE A 397 -16.58 17.87 -15.97
C ILE A 397 -15.31 17.88 -16.80
N GLU A 398 -15.00 16.78 -17.46
CA GLU A 398 -13.91 16.72 -18.44
C GLU A 398 -14.50 16.83 -19.86
N ASN A 399 -13.97 17.77 -20.62
CA ASN A 399 -14.40 18.26 -21.92
C ASN A 399 -15.57 19.25 -21.87
N GLY A 400 -15.25 20.53 -22.02
CA GLY A 400 -16.23 21.63 -22.10
C GLY A 400 -17.24 21.53 -23.23
N TYR A 401 -17.09 20.57 -24.15
CA TYR A 401 -18.11 20.19 -25.11
C TYR A 401 -19.45 19.87 -24.41
N ALA A 402 -19.40 19.45 -23.15
CA ALA A 402 -20.55 19.28 -22.27
C ALA A 402 -21.42 20.53 -22.08
N ILE A 403 -20.86 21.73 -22.26
CA ILE A 403 -21.62 23.00 -22.13
C ILE A 403 -22.57 23.18 -23.32
N GLY A 404 -22.30 22.53 -24.44
CA GLY A 404 -23.00 22.79 -25.69
C GLY A 404 -22.75 24.23 -26.13
N LYS A 405 -23.80 24.90 -26.61
CA LYS A 405 -23.73 26.30 -27.09
C LYS A 405 -24.49 27.28 -26.21
N ASP A 406 -24.88 26.86 -24.99
CA ASP A 406 -25.65 27.69 -24.05
C ASP A 406 -24.95 27.85 -22.71
N LEU A 407 -24.55 29.09 -22.38
CA LEU A 407 -23.91 29.45 -21.13
C LEU A 407 -24.77 29.07 -19.88
N LYS A 408 -26.10 28.98 -20.03
CA LYS A 408 -26.98 28.55 -18.93
C LYS A 408 -26.66 27.16 -18.40
N ASN A 409 -26.06 26.30 -19.23
CA ASN A 409 -25.64 24.98 -18.80
C ASN A 409 -24.53 25.03 -17.75
N ILE A 410 -23.69 26.07 -17.74
CA ILE A 410 -22.67 26.27 -16.72
C ILE A 410 -23.34 26.50 -15.35
N ALA A 411 -24.37 27.36 -15.30
CA ALA A 411 -25.13 27.60 -14.07
C ALA A 411 -25.88 26.33 -13.61
N LYS A 412 -26.44 25.56 -14.53
CA LYS A 412 -27.04 24.25 -14.26
C LYS A 412 -26.02 23.29 -13.61
N TYR A 413 -24.84 23.18 -14.17
CA TYR A 413 -23.78 22.32 -13.62
C TYR A 413 -23.29 22.80 -12.26
N LYS A 414 -23.20 24.11 -12.04
CA LYS A 414 -22.91 24.67 -10.70
C LYS A 414 -23.95 24.22 -9.67
N GLN A 415 -25.23 24.31 -10.02
CA GLN A 415 -26.32 23.83 -9.16
C GLN A 415 -26.26 22.32 -8.90
N MET A 416 -25.69 21.55 -9.83
CA MET A 416 -25.42 20.12 -9.68
C MET A 416 -24.10 19.83 -8.96
N GLY A 417 -23.46 20.83 -8.35
CA GLY A 417 -22.26 20.64 -7.52
C GLY A 417 -20.96 20.48 -8.28
N VAL A 418 -20.91 20.85 -9.57
CA VAL A 418 -19.67 20.80 -10.35
C VAL A 418 -18.70 21.87 -9.86
N ASN A 419 -17.46 21.47 -9.59
CA ASN A 419 -16.39 22.32 -9.08
C ASN A 419 -15.40 22.77 -10.15
N TYR A 420 -15.15 21.98 -11.19
CA TYR A 420 -14.34 22.40 -12.33
C TYR A 420 -14.93 21.94 -13.66
N ILE A 421 -14.53 22.60 -14.74
CA ILE A 421 -14.78 22.18 -16.13
C ILE A 421 -13.48 22.32 -16.92
N THR A 422 -13.02 21.21 -17.52
CA THR A 422 -11.90 21.21 -18.48
C THR A 422 -12.37 21.80 -19.81
N LEU A 423 -11.68 22.79 -20.35
CA LEU A 423 -12.14 23.56 -21.51
C LEU A 423 -12.32 22.69 -22.78
N CYS A 424 -11.42 21.75 -23.04
CA CYS A 424 -11.50 20.77 -24.12
C CYS A 424 -10.85 19.45 -23.69
N HIS A 425 -10.89 18.44 -24.59
CA HIS A 425 -10.11 17.23 -24.45
C HIS A 425 -9.21 17.04 -25.68
N SER A 426 -9.20 15.90 -26.32
CA SER A 426 -8.29 15.60 -27.45
C SER A 426 -8.68 16.29 -28.77
N TYR A 427 -9.76 17.05 -28.82
CA TYR A 427 -10.23 17.73 -30.04
C TYR A 427 -10.67 19.17 -29.75
N ASP A 428 -10.55 20.04 -30.75
CA ASP A 428 -11.09 21.37 -30.72
C ASP A 428 -12.61 21.34 -30.54
N ASN A 429 -13.11 22.25 -29.71
CA ASN A 429 -14.55 22.43 -29.53
C ASN A 429 -14.96 23.91 -29.73
N ASP A 430 -16.17 24.28 -29.36
CA ASP A 430 -16.64 25.67 -29.51
C ASP A 430 -16.00 26.62 -28.50
N ILE A 431 -15.24 26.12 -27.53
CA ILE A 431 -14.60 26.93 -26.45
C ILE A 431 -13.14 27.23 -26.79
N CYS A 432 -12.35 26.23 -27.14
CA CYS A 432 -10.93 26.41 -27.40
C CYS A 432 -10.34 25.32 -28.32
N HIS A 433 -9.10 25.55 -28.74
CA HIS A 433 -8.27 24.57 -29.39
C HIS A 433 -7.68 23.60 -28.37
N SER A 434 -7.48 22.37 -28.78
CA SER A 434 -6.83 21.32 -27.98
C SER A 434 -5.31 21.34 -28.20
N SER A 435 -4.54 20.90 -27.23
CA SER A 435 -3.09 20.67 -27.38
C SER A 435 -2.72 19.66 -28.48
N THR A 436 -3.68 18.90 -29.00
CA THR A 436 -3.51 18.03 -30.16
C THR A 436 -3.76 18.73 -31.50
N HIS A 437 -4.16 20.02 -31.49
CA HIS A 437 -4.34 20.81 -32.70
C HIS A 437 -2.99 21.08 -33.38
N THR A 438 -2.92 20.88 -34.71
CA THR A 438 -1.65 20.94 -35.44
C THR A 438 -1.53 22.10 -36.43
N GLU A 439 -2.64 22.83 -36.71
CA GLU A 439 -2.68 23.76 -37.84
C GLU A 439 -2.35 25.21 -37.48
N ASP A 440 -2.68 25.69 -36.29
CA ASP A 440 -2.34 27.05 -35.85
C ASP A 440 -2.27 27.14 -34.32
N ALA A 441 -1.08 26.99 -33.77
CA ALA A 441 -0.81 27.05 -32.32
C ALA A 441 -1.08 28.43 -31.67
N THR A 442 -1.47 29.46 -32.44
CA THR A 442 -1.70 30.81 -31.92
C THR A 442 -3.15 31.05 -31.51
N GLN A 443 -4.06 30.17 -31.88
CA GLN A 443 -5.49 30.30 -31.59
C GLN A 443 -5.86 29.51 -30.31
N GLY A 444 -5.93 30.16 -29.16
CA GLY A 444 -6.40 29.58 -27.90
C GLY A 444 -7.93 29.61 -27.78
N LEU A 445 -8.47 30.46 -26.91
CA LEU A 445 -9.90 30.59 -26.67
C LEU A 445 -10.63 31.24 -27.87
N THR A 446 -11.75 30.65 -28.25
CA THR A 446 -12.70 31.26 -29.19
C THR A 446 -13.40 32.48 -28.56
N ARG A 447 -14.24 33.21 -29.33
CA ARG A 447 -15.11 34.26 -28.76
C ARG A 447 -16.07 33.65 -27.71
N PHE A 448 -16.72 32.54 -28.02
CA PHE A 448 -17.60 31.82 -27.08
C PHE A 448 -16.83 31.32 -25.87
N GLY A 449 -15.60 30.77 -26.05
CA GLY A 449 -14.74 30.32 -24.96
C GLY A 449 -14.42 31.45 -23.95
N ARG A 450 -14.21 32.69 -24.42
CA ARG A 450 -14.03 33.81 -23.51
C ARG A 450 -15.27 34.13 -22.67
N GLU A 451 -16.46 33.98 -23.21
CA GLU A 451 -17.71 34.11 -22.45
C GLU A 451 -17.92 32.95 -21.47
N VAL A 452 -17.56 31.71 -21.86
CA VAL A 452 -17.54 30.53 -20.98
C VAL A 452 -16.63 30.78 -19.78
N VAL A 453 -15.39 31.21 -19.99
CA VAL A 453 -14.42 31.51 -18.93
C VAL A 453 -14.93 32.60 -17.97
N LYS A 454 -15.55 33.68 -18.51
CA LYS A 454 -16.16 34.73 -17.67
C LYS A 454 -17.30 34.18 -16.81
N GLU A 455 -18.17 33.37 -17.40
CA GLU A 455 -19.30 32.78 -16.68
C GLU A 455 -18.86 31.76 -15.63
N MET A 456 -17.85 30.94 -15.92
CA MET A 456 -17.25 30.03 -14.94
C MET A 456 -16.68 30.78 -13.74
N ASN A 457 -15.92 31.87 -13.99
CA ASN A 457 -15.39 32.76 -12.95
C ASN A 457 -16.52 33.37 -12.11
N ARG A 458 -17.57 33.87 -12.77
CA ARG A 458 -18.72 34.48 -12.08
C ARG A 458 -19.42 33.50 -11.14
N LEU A 459 -19.51 32.26 -11.53
CA LEU A 459 -20.17 31.17 -10.77
C LEU A 459 -19.25 30.47 -9.77
N GLY A 460 -17.95 30.76 -9.77
CA GLY A 460 -16.98 30.09 -8.92
C GLY A 460 -16.78 28.61 -9.31
N ILE A 461 -16.69 28.34 -10.62
CA ILE A 461 -16.27 27.06 -11.18
C ILE A 461 -14.81 27.18 -11.61
N MET A 462 -13.96 26.27 -11.17
CA MET A 462 -12.54 26.25 -11.57
C MET A 462 -12.41 25.96 -13.06
N ILE A 463 -11.51 26.69 -13.70
CA ILE A 463 -11.18 26.52 -15.12
C ILE A 463 -10.01 25.53 -15.18
N ASP A 464 -10.26 24.35 -15.75
CA ASP A 464 -9.22 23.38 -15.99
C ASP A 464 -8.72 23.48 -17.43
N VAL A 465 -7.42 23.66 -17.59
CA VAL A 465 -6.72 23.81 -18.88
C VAL A 465 -5.98 22.54 -19.30
N SER A 466 -6.24 21.42 -18.64
CA SER A 466 -5.76 20.11 -19.12
C SER A 466 -6.24 19.91 -20.55
N HIS A 467 -5.37 19.40 -21.41
CA HIS A 467 -5.65 19.19 -22.85
C HIS A 467 -5.81 20.48 -23.71
N ALA A 468 -5.77 21.67 -23.12
CA ALA A 468 -5.87 22.94 -23.87
C ALA A 468 -4.51 23.52 -24.27
#